data_8d54cdacc63f0bd13c3594cbeccc16e3
#
_entry.id   8d54cdacc63f0bd13c3594cbeccc16e3
#
_cell.length_a   1.000
_cell.length_b   1.000
_cell.length_c   1.000
_cell.angle_alpha   90.00
_cell.angle_beta   90.00
_cell.angle_gamma   90.00
#
_symmetry.space_group_name_H-M   'P 1'
#
loop_
_entity.id
_entity.type
_entity.pdbx_description
1 polymer ?
#
loop_
_entity_poly.entity_id
_entity_poly.type
_entity_poly.pdbx_seq_one_letter_code
_entity_poly.pdbx_strand_id
1 'polypeptide(L)' 'MTLRKWEIRYKLQQQGKYFFRTVEAVYQHEANKIFDAEMPSAIRCGSARSI' A
#
# COMPACT_ATOMS: atom_id res chain seq x y z
N MET A 1 4.52 5.75 20.16
CA MET A 1 3.85 5.80 18.86
C MET A 1 3.30 4.44 18.53
N THR A 2 2.12 4.39 17.95
CA THR A 2 1.41 3.14 17.72
C THR A 2 1.41 2.81 16.24
N LEU A 3 1.82 1.59 15.90
CA LEU A 3 1.73 1.11 14.53
C LEU A 3 0.26 0.93 14.16
N ARG A 4 -0.09 1.35 12.96
CA ARG A 4 -1.43 1.18 12.41
C ARG A 4 -1.33 0.30 11.19
N LYS A 5 -2.43 -0.37 10.89
CA LYS A 5 -2.52 -1.16 9.67
C LYS A 5 -3.10 -0.27 8.58
N TRP A 6 -2.42 -0.26 7.44
CA TRP A 6 -2.83 0.55 6.29
C TRP A 6 -3.15 -0.38 5.13
N GLU A 7 -4.31 -0.20 4.56
CA GLU A 7 -4.71 -0.96 3.37
C GLU A 7 -4.38 -0.13 2.14
N ILE A 8 -3.62 -0.72 1.23
CA ILE A 8 -3.19 -0.06 0.01
C ILE A 8 -3.76 -0.81 -1.18
N ARG A 9 -4.57 -0.11 -1.98
CA ARG A 9 -5.09 -0.67 -3.21
C ARG A 9 -4.07 -0.46 -4.30
N TYR A 10 -3.81 -1.50 -5.06
CA TYR A 10 -2.84 -1.44 -6.14
C TYR A 10 -3.27 -2.33 -7.30
N LYS A 11 -2.60 -2.16 -8.42
CA LYS A 11 -2.77 -3.05 -9.56
C LYS A 11 -1.39 -3.35 -10.15
N LEU A 12 -1.30 -4.47 -10.85
CA LEU A 12 -0.11 -4.83 -11.60
C LEU A 12 -0.29 -4.37 -13.03
N GLN A 13 0.80 -3.97 -13.69
CA GLN A 13 0.74 -3.36 -15.01
C GLN A 13 0.02 -4.20 -16.06
N GLN A 14 0.13 -5.51 -15.94
CA GLN A 14 -0.42 -6.42 -16.93
C GLN A 14 -1.79 -6.96 -16.58
N GLN A 15 -2.36 -6.51 -15.48
CA GLN A 15 -3.64 -7.02 -15.01
C GLN A 15 -4.61 -5.87 -14.78
N GLY A 16 -5.86 -6.08 -15.17
CA GLY A 16 -6.89 -5.08 -14.97
C GLY A 16 -7.59 -5.16 -13.63
N LYS A 17 -7.11 -6.01 -12.73
CA LYS A 17 -7.71 -6.19 -11.42
C LYS A 17 -7.00 -5.38 -10.37
N TYR A 18 -7.77 -4.96 -9.35
CA TYR A 18 -7.21 -4.31 -8.17
C TYR A 18 -6.94 -5.34 -7.09
N PHE A 19 -5.87 -5.11 -6.38
CA PHE A 19 -5.48 -5.94 -5.24
C PHE A 19 -5.32 -5.04 -4.02
N PHE A 20 -5.36 -5.66 -2.85
CA PHE A 20 -5.19 -4.94 -1.60
C PHE A 20 -4.05 -5.56 -0.82
N ARG A 21 -3.26 -4.72 -0.18
CA ARG A 21 -2.18 -5.18 0.68
C ARG A 21 -2.18 -4.36 1.95
N THR A 22 -2.03 -5.05 3.07
CA THR A 22 -1.98 -4.42 4.38
C THR A 22 -0.53 -4.28 4.80
N VAL A 23 -0.14 -3.07 5.21
CA VAL A 23 1.18 -2.82 5.77
C VAL A 23 1.02 -2.13 7.11
N GLU A 24 2.01 -2.31 7.99
CA GLU A 24 1.99 -1.67 9.30
C GLU A 24 2.98 -0.52 9.30
N ALA A 25 2.52 0.66 9.70
CA ALA A 25 3.34 1.85 9.78
C ALA A 25 2.67 2.85 10.71
N VAL A 26 3.45 3.80 11.20
CA VAL A 26 2.92 4.86 12.05
C VAL A 26 2.19 5.91 11.21
N TYR A 27 2.70 6.21 10.05
CA TYR A 27 2.15 7.25 9.18
C TYR A 27 1.85 6.71 7.79
N GLN A 28 0.92 7.39 7.10
CA GLN A 28 0.51 7.01 5.77
C GLN A 28 1.67 6.99 4.78
N HIS A 29 2.51 8.02 4.79
CA HIS A 29 3.62 8.08 3.85
C HIS A 29 4.65 6.98 4.09
N GLU A 30 4.80 6.54 5.34
CA GLU A 30 5.66 5.40 5.64
C GLU A 30 5.08 4.11 5.08
N ALA A 31 3.76 3.95 5.18
CA ALA A 31 3.09 2.78 4.61
C ALA A 31 3.33 2.72 3.10
N ASN A 32 3.22 3.88 2.44
CA ASN A 32 3.47 3.94 1.00
C ASN A 32 4.92 3.58 0.67
N LYS A 33 5.86 4.04 1.46
CA LYS A 33 7.28 3.72 1.26
C LYS A 33 7.55 2.24 1.42
N ILE A 34 6.98 1.63 2.45
CA ILE A 34 7.14 0.20 2.70
C ILE A 34 6.57 -0.58 1.54
N PHE A 35 5.38 -0.21 1.08
CA PHE A 35 4.75 -0.87 -0.04
C PHE A 35 5.60 -0.77 -1.30
N ASP A 36 6.10 0.42 -1.61
CA ASP A 36 6.90 0.63 -2.81
C ASP A 36 8.19 -0.18 -2.77
N ALA A 37 8.78 -0.33 -1.60
CA ALA A 37 10.00 -1.13 -1.44
C ALA A 37 9.72 -2.61 -1.63
N GLU A 38 8.56 -3.08 -1.18
CA GLU A 38 8.19 -4.49 -1.29
C GLU A 38 7.70 -4.87 -2.68
N MET A 39 7.03 -3.95 -3.33
CA MET A 39 6.40 -4.21 -4.63
C MET A 39 6.70 -3.09 -5.62
N PRO A 40 7.94 -3.00 -6.09
CA PRO A 40 8.33 -1.87 -6.97
C PRO A 40 7.62 -1.88 -8.32
N SER A 41 7.11 -3.03 -8.75
CA SER A 41 6.41 -3.14 -10.02
C SER A 41 4.92 -2.83 -9.93
N ALA A 42 4.39 -2.67 -8.73
CA ALA A 42 2.97 -2.41 -8.55
C ALA A 42 2.69 -0.92 -8.66
N ILE A 43 1.47 -0.61 -9.09
CA ILE A 43 1.00 0.77 -9.22
C ILE A 43 -0.02 1.01 -8.13
N ARG A 44 0.28 1.93 -7.22
CA ARG A 44 -0.66 2.28 -6.16
C ARG A 44 -1.84 3.05 -6.74
N CYS A 45 -3.04 2.64 -6.37
CA CYS A 45 -4.28 3.24 -6.82
C CYS A 45 -5.00 3.86 -5.63
N GLY A 46 -4.97 5.18 -5.54
CA GLY A 46 -5.57 5.88 -4.44
C GLY A 46 -4.64 5.97 -3.23
N SER A 47 -5.17 6.44 -2.13
CA SER A 47 -4.41 6.66 -0.90
C SER A 47 -4.52 5.47 0.03
N ALA A 48 -3.48 5.23 0.81
CA ALA A 48 -3.52 4.22 1.86
C ALA A 48 -4.58 4.60 2.89
N ARG A 49 -5.33 3.60 3.36
CA ARG A 49 -6.38 3.79 4.35
C ARG A 49 -5.98 3.12 5.65
N SER A 50 -6.21 3.82 6.75
CA SER A 50 -6.06 3.21 8.07
C SER A 50 -7.25 2.29 8.32
N ILE A 51 -6.94 1.08 8.74
CA ILE A 51 -7.96 0.09 9.06
C ILE A 51 -8.27 0.12 10.55
#